data_400cee75332137fcbb46c6e9995bf6af
#
_entry.id   400cee75332137fcbb46c6e9995bf6af
#
_cell.length_a   1.000
_cell.length_b   1.000
_cell.length_c   1.000
_cell.angle_alpha   90.00
_cell.angle_beta   90.00
_cell.angle_gamma   90.00
#
_symmetry.space_group_name_H-M   'P 1'
#
loop_
_entity.id
_entity.type
_entity.pdbx_description
1 polymer ?
#
loop_
_entity_poly.entity_id
_entity_poly.type
_entity_poly.pdbx_seq_one_letter_code
_entity_poly.pdbx_strand_id
1 'polypeptide(L)'
;MLRPHSTAMIRPAGPEDVPAIAELYERSLATLSFLPTLHTLEEHRAWFGQVVAEREVWVWEEESAILGFIALDDAMLDYLYIEPEMTGRGIGSALLNHAKERRPGGFTLWTFQQNEGARRFYERGGLRAIRFTDGEGNEEKTPDVLYEWRPDRA
;
A
#
# COMPACT_ATOMS: atom_id res chain seq x y z
N MET A 1 -35.61 6.16 -6.54
CA MET A 1 -34.92 5.12 -7.27
C MET A 1 -33.72 4.61 -6.48
N LEU A 2 -33.62 3.33 -6.41
CA LEU A 2 -32.48 2.75 -5.71
C LEU A 2 -31.21 3.00 -6.50
N ARG A 3 -30.22 3.51 -5.82
CA ARG A 3 -28.92 3.64 -6.41
C ARG A 3 -28.37 2.25 -6.70
N PRO A 4 -27.76 2.04 -7.86
CA PRO A 4 -27.11 0.77 -8.12
C PRO A 4 -26.10 0.46 -7.02
N HIS A 5 -25.85 -0.80 -6.79
CA HIS A 5 -24.84 -1.20 -5.85
C HIS A 5 -23.50 -0.53 -6.21
N SER A 6 -22.72 -0.25 -5.17
CA SER A 6 -21.38 0.27 -5.38
C SER A 6 -20.67 -0.58 -6.42
N THR A 7 -20.01 0.10 -7.36
CA THR A 7 -19.21 -0.58 -8.37
C THR A 7 -17.80 -0.85 -7.86
N ALA A 8 -17.63 -0.79 -6.54
CA ALA A 8 -16.32 -1.04 -5.93
C ALA A 8 -15.84 -2.45 -6.20
N MET A 9 -14.60 -2.59 -6.62
CA MET A 9 -14.01 -3.89 -6.87
C MET A 9 -12.49 -3.81 -6.76
N ILE A 10 -11.90 -4.94 -6.40
CA ILE A 10 -10.45 -5.11 -6.46
C ILE A 10 -10.17 -5.84 -7.77
N ARG A 11 -9.28 -5.28 -8.58
CA ARG A 11 -8.91 -5.87 -9.87
C ARG A 11 -7.42 -5.69 -10.13
N PRO A 12 -6.83 -6.51 -11.02
CA PRO A 12 -5.43 -6.31 -11.40
C PRO A 12 -5.24 -4.96 -12.08
N ALA A 13 -4.10 -4.34 -11.80
CA ALA A 13 -3.73 -3.08 -12.45
C ALA A 13 -3.18 -3.32 -13.84
N GLY A 14 -3.46 -2.40 -14.74
CA GLY A 14 -2.85 -2.37 -16.07
C GLY A 14 -2.06 -1.09 -16.26
N PRO A 15 -1.32 -0.99 -17.40
CA PRO A 15 -0.51 0.20 -17.67
C PRO A 15 -1.30 1.51 -17.63
N GLU A 16 -2.56 1.47 -18.00
CA GLU A 16 -3.42 2.65 -18.00
C GLU A 16 -3.70 3.18 -16.60
N ASP A 17 -3.47 2.37 -15.55
CA ASP A 17 -3.70 2.79 -14.17
C ASP A 17 -2.50 3.51 -13.56
N VAL A 18 -1.35 3.49 -14.22
CA VAL A 18 -0.10 4.03 -13.66
C VAL A 18 -0.20 5.50 -13.25
N PRO A 19 -0.76 6.40 -14.07
CA PRO A 19 -0.88 7.79 -13.63
C PRO A 19 -1.69 7.95 -12.35
N ALA A 20 -2.82 7.25 -12.24
CA ALA A 20 -3.66 7.34 -11.05
C ALA A 20 -2.96 6.78 -9.81
N ILE A 21 -2.25 5.66 -9.97
CA ILE A 21 -1.48 5.05 -8.89
C ILE A 21 -0.40 6.01 -8.39
N ALA A 22 0.36 6.60 -9.30
CA ALA A 22 1.44 7.52 -8.94
C ALA A 22 0.91 8.76 -8.22
N GLU A 23 -0.20 9.30 -8.68
CA GLU A 23 -0.80 10.48 -8.06
C GLU A 23 -1.34 10.18 -6.68
N LEU A 24 -1.98 9.02 -6.52
CA LEU A 24 -2.47 8.58 -5.21
C LEU A 24 -1.32 8.41 -4.23
N TYR A 25 -0.25 7.75 -4.70
CA TYR A 25 0.94 7.55 -3.89
C TYR A 25 1.52 8.88 -3.43
N GLU A 26 1.63 9.84 -4.34
CA GLU A 26 2.17 11.16 -3.99
C GLU A 26 1.30 11.88 -2.97
N ARG A 27 -0.02 11.83 -3.13
CA ARG A 27 -0.92 12.44 -2.15
C ARG A 27 -0.81 11.77 -0.78
N SER A 28 -0.63 10.45 -0.77
CA SER A 28 -0.47 9.72 0.49
C SER A 28 0.83 10.09 1.17
N LEU A 29 1.93 10.18 0.42
CA LEU A 29 3.22 10.58 0.99
C LEU A 29 3.16 11.99 1.56
N ALA A 30 2.41 12.88 0.92
CA ALA A 30 2.30 14.26 1.38
C ALA A 30 1.67 14.38 2.76
N THR A 31 0.95 13.35 3.22
CA THR A 31 0.38 13.34 4.57
C THR A 31 1.42 13.00 5.63
N LEU A 32 2.59 12.52 5.23
CA LEU A 32 3.65 12.10 6.14
C LEU A 32 4.69 13.21 6.21
N SER A 33 4.46 14.16 7.11
CA SER A 33 5.27 15.38 7.18
C SER A 33 6.72 15.13 7.59
N PHE A 34 7.01 13.97 8.17
CA PHE A 34 8.37 13.62 8.60
C PHE A 34 9.24 13.10 7.45
N LEU A 35 8.66 12.86 6.26
CA LEU A 35 9.44 12.35 5.13
C LEU A 35 9.96 13.48 4.26
N PRO A 36 11.22 13.35 3.76
CA PRO A 36 11.73 14.28 2.76
C PRO A 36 11.04 14.06 1.41
N THR A 37 10.98 15.11 0.59
CA THR A 37 10.51 14.97 -0.79
C THR A 37 11.72 14.63 -1.64
N LEU A 38 11.79 13.39 -2.11
CA LEU A 38 12.97 12.91 -2.86
C LEU A 38 12.75 12.82 -4.35
N HIS A 39 11.48 12.70 -4.80
CA HIS A 39 11.18 12.43 -6.19
C HIS A 39 10.02 13.27 -6.69
N THR A 40 10.01 13.54 -7.99
CA THR A 40 8.93 14.26 -8.66
C THR A 40 7.80 13.29 -9.02
N LEU A 41 6.63 13.84 -9.36
CA LEU A 41 5.52 13.03 -9.84
C LEU A 41 5.90 12.25 -11.10
N GLU A 42 6.67 12.89 -11.98
CA GLU A 42 7.13 12.24 -13.21
C GLU A 42 8.00 11.03 -12.90
N GLU A 43 8.88 11.16 -11.90
CA GLU A 43 9.70 10.04 -11.47
C GLU A 43 8.85 8.93 -10.85
N HIS A 44 7.83 9.29 -10.08
CA HIS A 44 6.90 8.31 -9.53
C HIS A 44 6.15 7.57 -10.63
N ARG A 45 5.72 8.26 -11.67
CA ARG A 45 5.05 7.63 -12.81
C ARG A 45 5.96 6.62 -13.50
N ALA A 46 7.22 6.98 -13.73
CA ALA A 46 8.17 6.07 -14.35
C ALA A 46 8.40 4.85 -13.48
N TRP A 47 8.55 5.06 -12.18
CA TRP A 47 8.76 3.97 -11.24
C TRP A 47 7.56 3.02 -11.20
N PHE A 48 6.35 3.55 -11.07
CA PHE A 48 5.16 2.69 -11.01
C PHE A 48 4.84 2.03 -12.34
N GLY A 49 5.31 2.60 -13.46
CA GLY A 49 5.27 1.90 -14.73
C GLY A 49 6.03 0.59 -14.67
N GLN A 50 7.21 0.60 -14.05
CA GLN A 50 7.98 -0.62 -13.87
C GLN A 50 7.33 -1.57 -12.86
N VAL A 51 6.81 -1.01 -11.76
CA VAL A 51 6.16 -1.82 -10.72
C VAL A 51 4.97 -2.59 -11.31
N VAL A 52 4.12 -1.90 -12.06
CA VAL A 52 2.94 -2.53 -12.67
C VAL A 52 3.36 -3.60 -13.69
N ALA A 53 4.46 -3.35 -14.42
CA ALA A 53 4.93 -4.29 -15.42
C ALA A 53 5.59 -5.53 -14.82
N GLU A 54 6.23 -5.39 -13.65
CA GLU A 54 7.10 -6.44 -13.10
C GLU A 54 6.56 -7.12 -11.84
N ARG A 55 5.60 -6.53 -11.16
CA ARG A 55 5.07 -7.05 -9.90
C ARG A 55 3.59 -7.32 -9.99
N GLU A 56 3.06 -7.97 -8.97
CA GLU A 56 1.62 -8.24 -8.91
C GLU A 56 0.97 -7.04 -8.23
N VAL A 57 0.18 -6.27 -9.00
CA VAL A 57 -0.44 -5.03 -8.53
C VAL A 57 -1.95 -5.14 -8.64
N TRP A 58 -2.64 -4.79 -7.56
CA TRP A 58 -4.11 -4.78 -7.49
C TRP A 58 -4.56 -3.39 -7.10
N VAL A 59 -5.68 -2.96 -7.69
CA VAL A 59 -6.26 -1.66 -7.35
C VAL A 59 -7.67 -1.84 -6.83
N TRP A 60 -8.06 -0.92 -5.94
CA TRP A 60 -9.46 -0.76 -5.55
C TRP A 60 -10.04 0.32 -6.45
N GLU A 61 -10.99 -0.08 -7.27
CA GLU A 61 -11.66 0.86 -8.17
C GLU A 61 -13.11 1.01 -7.73
N GLU A 62 -13.56 2.25 -7.65
CA GLU A 62 -14.93 2.57 -7.29
C GLU A 62 -15.39 3.71 -8.17
N GLU A 63 -16.47 3.48 -8.94
CA GLU A 63 -17.03 4.49 -9.85
C GLU A 63 -15.93 5.07 -10.76
N SER A 64 -15.12 4.19 -11.32
CA SER A 64 -14.03 4.52 -12.24
C SER A 64 -12.87 5.27 -11.61
N ALA A 65 -12.86 5.45 -10.29
CA ALA A 65 -11.75 6.09 -9.59
C ALA A 65 -10.94 5.04 -8.83
N ILE A 66 -9.61 5.15 -8.89
CA ILE A 66 -8.73 4.29 -8.11
C ILE A 66 -8.52 4.94 -6.77
N LEU A 67 -8.95 4.26 -5.71
CA LEU A 67 -8.90 4.79 -4.35
C LEU A 67 -7.91 4.06 -3.46
N GLY A 68 -7.24 3.05 -3.97
CA GLY A 68 -6.22 2.33 -3.24
C GLY A 68 -5.52 1.33 -4.12
N PHE A 69 -4.34 0.90 -3.70
CA PHE A 69 -3.63 -0.15 -4.43
C PHE A 69 -2.67 -0.90 -3.51
N ILE A 70 -2.34 -2.12 -3.93
CA ILE A 70 -1.25 -2.89 -3.34
C ILE A 70 -0.33 -3.38 -4.44
N ALA A 71 0.93 -3.57 -4.10
CA ALA A 71 1.90 -4.21 -4.99
C ALA A 71 2.64 -5.28 -4.22
N LEU A 72 2.67 -6.48 -4.77
CA LEU A 72 3.32 -7.63 -4.17
C LEU A 72 4.49 -8.08 -5.03
N ASP A 73 5.62 -8.33 -4.39
CA ASP A 73 6.80 -8.85 -5.03
C ASP A 73 7.28 -10.04 -4.21
N ASP A 74 7.05 -11.24 -4.72
CA ASP A 74 7.35 -12.48 -4.02
C ASP A 74 6.65 -12.49 -2.66
N ALA A 75 7.36 -12.59 -1.55
CA ALA A 75 6.78 -12.62 -0.20
C ALA A 75 6.80 -11.25 0.48
N MET A 76 6.86 -10.17 -0.30
CA MET A 76 6.90 -8.81 0.23
C MET A 76 5.71 -8.03 -0.29
N LEU A 77 4.98 -7.39 0.62
CA LEU A 77 3.96 -6.41 0.24
C LEU A 77 4.67 -5.06 0.18
N ASP A 78 5.05 -4.67 -1.04
CA ASP A 78 5.87 -3.46 -1.23
C ASP A 78 5.10 -2.18 -1.06
N TYR A 79 3.82 -2.17 -1.44
CA TYR A 79 3.00 -0.97 -1.37
C TYR A 79 1.59 -1.34 -0.94
N LEU A 80 1.05 -0.56 -0.02
CA LEU A 80 -0.36 -0.54 0.32
C LEU A 80 -0.69 0.91 0.64
N TYR A 81 -1.42 1.55 -0.25
CA TYR A 81 -1.74 2.99 -0.11
C TYR A 81 -3.20 3.23 -0.46
N ILE A 82 -3.81 4.14 0.29
CA ILE A 82 -5.22 4.50 0.16
C ILE A 82 -5.28 6.01 -0.08
N GLU A 83 -6.21 6.44 -0.92
CA GLU A 83 -6.49 7.86 -1.09
C GLU A 83 -6.73 8.48 0.29
N PRO A 84 -5.99 9.55 0.67
CA PRO A 84 -6.07 10.07 2.03
C PRO A 84 -7.49 10.40 2.49
N GLU A 85 -8.34 10.91 1.59
CA GLU A 85 -9.70 11.27 1.96
C GLU A 85 -10.60 10.07 2.18
N MET A 86 -10.13 8.87 1.81
CA MET A 86 -10.93 7.65 1.87
C MET A 86 -10.50 6.71 3.00
N THR A 87 -9.59 7.16 3.86
CA THR A 87 -9.18 6.33 5.00
C THR A 87 -10.35 6.14 5.97
N GLY A 88 -10.36 5.03 6.68
CA GLY A 88 -11.42 4.72 7.63
C GLY A 88 -12.66 4.11 7.01
N ARG A 89 -12.67 3.83 5.71
CA ARG A 89 -13.83 3.27 5.02
C ARG A 89 -13.71 1.78 4.72
N GLY A 90 -12.65 1.14 5.23
CA GLY A 90 -12.47 -0.30 5.03
C GLY A 90 -11.72 -0.71 3.78
N ILE A 91 -11.30 0.25 2.96
CA ILE A 91 -10.55 -0.06 1.73
C ILE A 91 -9.21 -0.70 2.07
N GLY A 92 -8.50 -0.13 3.05
CA GLY A 92 -7.21 -0.68 3.46
C GLY A 92 -7.34 -2.10 3.97
N SER A 93 -8.35 -2.37 4.79
CA SER A 93 -8.57 -3.73 5.31
C SER A 93 -8.88 -4.72 4.19
N ALA A 94 -9.68 -4.30 3.20
CA ALA A 94 -10.00 -5.15 2.07
C ALA A 94 -8.76 -5.47 1.24
N LEU A 95 -7.91 -4.46 1.00
CA LEU A 95 -6.68 -4.67 0.25
C LEU A 95 -5.68 -5.53 1.03
N LEU A 96 -5.59 -5.32 2.35
CA LEU A 96 -4.73 -6.16 3.17
C LEU A 96 -5.19 -7.61 3.16
N ASN A 97 -6.50 -7.84 3.26
CA ASN A 97 -7.05 -9.18 3.17
C ASN A 97 -6.79 -9.80 1.82
N HIS A 98 -6.86 -9.00 0.75
CA HIS A 98 -6.55 -9.49 -0.58
C HIS A 98 -5.08 -9.93 -0.68
N ALA A 99 -4.17 -9.15 -0.08
CA ALA A 99 -2.76 -9.54 -0.02
C ALA A 99 -2.59 -10.89 0.70
N LYS A 100 -3.33 -11.10 1.79
CA LYS A 100 -3.27 -12.38 2.51
C LYS A 100 -3.76 -13.53 1.64
N GLU A 101 -4.80 -13.29 0.84
CA GLU A 101 -5.30 -14.32 -0.08
C GLU A 101 -4.29 -14.63 -1.17
N ARG A 102 -3.57 -13.61 -1.66
CA ARG A 102 -2.58 -13.81 -2.71
C ARG A 102 -1.29 -14.42 -2.17
N ARG A 103 -1.00 -14.27 -0.89
CA ARG A 103 0.19 -14.83 -0.25
C ARG A 103 -0.23 -15.61 0.99
N PRO A 104 -0.92 -16.74 0.80
CA PRO A 104 -1.46 -17.48 1.95
C PRO A 104 -0.39 -18.05 2.89
N GLY A 105 0.86 -18.12 2.43
CA GLY A 105 1.97 -18.56 3.27
C GLY A 105 2.58 -17.47 4.15
N GLY A 106 2.13 -16.23 3.96
CA GLY A 106 2.64 -15.09 4.73
C GLY A 106 3.42 -14.10 3.87
N PHE A 107 3.67 -12.94 4.43
CA PHE A 107 4.46 -11.90 3.77
C PHE A 107 5.00 -10.93 4.80
N THR A 108 5.95 -10.10 4.36
CA THR A 108 6.48 -9.01 5.18
C THR A 108 6.24 -7.68 4.48
N LEU A 109 6.35 -6.61 5.26
CA LEU A 109 6.28 -5.25 4.71
C LEU A 109 7.05 -4.30 5.60
N TRP A 110 7.51 -3.21 4.99
CA TRP A 110 8.19 -2.14 5.73
C TRP A 110 7.25 -0.95 5.88
N THR A 111 7.27 -0.31 7.04
CA THR A 111 6.63 0.98 7.25
C THR A 111 7.51 1.83 8.15
N PHE A 112 7.30 3.15 8.15
CA PHE A 112 8.12 4.03 8.98
C PHE A 112 7.64 3.99 10.43
N GLN A 113 8.58 4.02 11.36
CA GLN A 113 8.23 3.98 12.79
C GLN A 113 7.33 5.14 13.19
N GLN A 114 7.52 6.31 12.57
CA GLN A 114 6.73 7.49 12.88
C GLN A 114 5.33 7.46 12.30
N ASN A 115 5.06 6.52 11.39
CA ASN A 115 3.72 6.38 10.82
C ASN A 115 2.86 5.53 11.76
N GLU A 116 2.42 6.15 12.85
CA GLU A 116 1.70 5.44 13.90
C GLU A 116 0.35 4.88 13.42
N GLY A 117 -0.31 5.60 12.53
CA GLY A 117 -1.57 5.13 11.96
C GLY A 117 -1.41 3.83 11.18
N ALA A 118 -0.36 3.76 10.36
CA ALA A 118 -0.08 2.55 9.60
C ALA A 118 0.29 1.41 10.56
N ARG A 119 1.11 1.69 11.55
CA ARG A 119 1.51 0.66 12.51
C ARG A 119 0.30 0.07 13.23
N ARG A 120 -0.60 0.92 13.71
CA ARG A 120 -1.82 0.44 14.36
C ARG A 120 -2.69 -0.37 13.40
N PHE A 121 -2.78 0.10 12.16
CA PHE A 121 -3.55 -0.60 11.13
C PHE A 121 -3.01 -2.01 10.89
N TYR A 122 -1.70 -2.13 10.72
CA TYR A 122 -1.11 -3.46 10.47
C TYR A 122 -1.24 -4.37 11.68
N GLU A 123 -1.07 -3.82 12.89
CA GLU A 123 -1.21 -4.63 14.10
C GLU A 123 -2.64 -5.11 14.30
N ARG A 124 -3.63 -4.26 14.01
CA ARG A 124 -5.03 -4.72 14.03
C ARG A 124 -5.29 -5.78 12.97
N GLY A 125 -4.55 -5.73 11.88
CA GLY A 125 -4.66 -6.71 10.80
C GLY A 125 -3.95 -8.02 11.08
N GLY A 126 -3.36 -8.17 12.25
CA GLY A 126 -2.70 -9.42 12.64
C GLY A 126 -1.23 -9.49 12.27
N LEU A 127 -0.63 -8.39 11.84
CA LEU A 127 0.80 -8.38 11.57
C LEU A 127 1.58 -8.07 12.85
N ARG A 128 2.82 -8.50 12.90
CA ARG A 128 3.70 -8.30 14.06
C ARG A 128 4.99 -7.61 13.61
N ALA A 129 5.43 -6.64 14.41
CA ALA A 129 6.74 -6.02 14.17
C ALA A 129 7.83 -7.02 14.54
N ILE A 130 8.73 -7.29 13.59
CA ILE A 130 9.79 -8.27 13.80
C ILE A 130 11.18 -7.66 13.76
N ARG A 131 11.32 -6.42 13.25
CA ARG A 131 12.62 -5.79 13.17
C ARG A 131 12.45 -4.27 13.10
N PHE A 132 13.23 -3.56 13.91
CA PHE A 132 13.28 -2.10 13.87
C PHE A 132 14.66 -1.68 13.37
N THR A 133 14.72 -0.66 12.51
CA THR A 133 15.98 -0.11 12.05
C THR A 133 16.04 1.40 12.29
N ASP A 134 17.24 1.94 12.22
CA ASP A 134 17.44 3.38 12.36
C ASP A 134 17.27 4.14 11.05
N GLY A 135 16.94 3.43 9.97
CA GLY A 135 16.70 4.06 8.67
C GLY A 135 17.95 4.29 7.82
N GLU A 136 19.11 3.89 8.31
CA GLU A 136 20.35 4.10 7.54
C GLU A 136 20.35 3.38 6.20
N GLY A 137 19.60 2.26 6.12
CA GLY A 137 19.55 1.46 4.91
C GLY A 137 18.48 1.85 3.91
N ASN A 138 17.60 2.81 4.24
CA ASN A 138 16.56 3.21 3.29
C ASN A 138 16.87 4.58 2.69
N GLU A 139 16.19 4.87 1.57
CA GLU A 139 16.44 6.08 0.80
C GLU A 139 16.09 7.34 1.59
N GLU A 140 15.02 7.26 2.38
CA GLU A 140 14.53 8.41 3.15
C GLU A 140 15.37 8.69 4.38
N LYS A 141 16.28 7.77 4.75
CA LYS A 141 17.08 7.88 5.97
C LYS A 141 16.21 8.12 7.20
N THR A 142 15.10 7.40 7.25
CA THR A 142 14.08 7.54 8.28
C THR A 142 13.84 6.19 8.95
N PRO A 143 13.81 6.14 10.31
CA PRO A 143 13.62 4.85 10.99
C PRO A 143 12.38 4.11 10.51
N ASP A 144 12.54 2.83 10.25
CA ASP A 144 11.46 2.00 9.76
C ASP A 144 11.33 0.73 10.59
N VAL A 145 10.30 -0.06 10.29
CA VAL A 145 9.99 -1.28 11.00
C VAL A 145 9.46 -2.30 10.01
N LEU A 146 9.94 -3.54 10.15
CA LEU A 146 9.50 -4.66 9.32
C LEU A 146 8.40 -5.39 10.06
N TYR A 147 7.25 -5.52 9.40
CA TYR A 147 6.12 -6.29 9.90
C TYR A 147 6.00 -7.60 9.14
N GLU A 148 5.45 -8.60 9.82
CA GLU A 148 5.24 -9.91 9.23
C GLU A 148 3.83 -10.39 9.52
N TRP A 149 3.18 -10.94 8.49
CA TRP A 149 1.95 -11.68 8.66
C TRP A 149 2.22 -13.16 8.39
N ARG A 150 1.78 -14.02 9.31
CA ARG A 150 1.89 -15.47 9.19
C ARG A 150 0.53 -16.09 9.52
N PRO A 151 -0.02 -16.92 8.63
CA PRO A 151 -1.36 -17.48 8.88
C PRO A 151 -1.40 -18.49 10.04
N ASP A 152 -0.25 -19.06 10.40
CA ASP A 152 -0.16 -20.03 11.47
C ASP A 152 0.01 -19.41 12.85
N ARG A 153 -0.04 -18.09 12.94
CA ARG A 153 -0.04 -17.37 14.19
C ARG A 153 -1.43 -16.81 14.45
N ALA A 154 -2.03 -17.28 15.52
CA ALA A 154 -3.34 -16.79 15.91
C ALA A 154 -3.21 -15.44 16.62
#